data_acf72d500eb8991c15fe8cf1765c3f5a
#
_entry.id   acf72d500eb8991c15fe8cf1765c3f5a
#
_cell.length_a   1.000
_cell.length_b   1.000
_cell.length_c   1.000
_cell.angle_alpha   90.00
_cell.angle_beta   90.00
_cell.angle_gamma   90.00
#
_symmetry.space_group_name_H-M   'P 1'
#
loop_
_entity.id
_entity.type
_entity.pdbx_description
1 polymer ?
#
loop_
_entity_poly.entity_id
_entity_poly.type
_entity_poly.pdbx_seq_one_letter_code
_entity_poly.pdbx_strand_id
1 'polypeptide(L)'
;DTAESMASLLAMAVGNDSTKSITIIDNKGNTLFNGAAGNSSTSGVGMNDKLKYKSQIEATTSSSLLRNILSTGLYDDAVITLNYSLDWNTVNTIAKEYTAQDGREEGLYSHSYQQSSTGTNGASGTPGTASNSGTTYDVSDGTTSTSTYTVNEYDYLPNELVTTTNTDPGAIVMADSTIAVTLIQDVTYEEEQAQKLGYLNGTDWETFKSQNSQPVMLTVDPTWTDIISKGTGIAPANISVVAYQKNSFVDKASTNILKQASFWIQLVLAAAILGLLIFVIIRLSLIHI
;
A
#
# COMPACT_ATOMS: atom_id res chain seq x y z
N ASP A 1 -0.30 1.63 23.51
CA ASP A 1 -1.54 0.96 23.07
C ASP A 1 -2.47 0.76 24.27
N THR A 2 -3.77 1.12 24.14
CA THR A 2 -4.70 1.17 25.30
C THR A 2 -4.81 -0.19 26.00
N ALA A 3 -4.84 -1.29 25.24
CA ALA A 3 -4.93 -2.66 25.80
C ALA A 3 -3.66 -3.05 26.55
N GLU A 4 -2.49 -2.63 26.11
CA GLU A 4 -1.21 -2.87 26.76
C GLU A 4 -1.10 -2.08 28.07
N SER A 5 -1.56 -0.81 28.05
CA SER A 5 -1.63 0.00 29.27
C SER A 5 -2.60 -0.58 30.30
N MET A 6 -3.74 -1.11 29.85
CA MET A 6 -4.67 -1.83 30.73
C MET A 6 -4.06 -3.11 31.30
N ALA A 7 -3.33 -3.87 30.48
CA ALA A 7 -2.63 -5.07 30.94
C ALA A 7 -1.56 -4.73 31.99
N SER A 8 -0.81 -3.66 31.81
CA SER A 8 0.19 -3.18 32.77
C SER A 8 -0.44 -2.76 34.09
N LEU A 9 -1.57 -2.03 34.05
CA LEU A 9 -2.33 -1.66 35.24
C LEU A 9 -2.87 -2.88 35.98
N LEU A 10 -3.40 -3.86 35.22
CA LEU A 10 -3.87 -5.13 35.81
C LEU A 10 -2.73 -5.92 36.44
N ALA A 11 -1.56 -6.00 35.82
CA ALA A 11 -0.39 -6.65 36.40
C ALA A 11 0.00 -6.01 37.74
N MET A 12 0.09 -4.70 37.78
CA MET A 12 0.37 -3.95 39.00
C MET A 12 -0.70 -4.17 40.10
N ALA A 13 -1.98 -4.16 39.72
CA ALA A 13 -3.10 -4.35 40.66
C ALA A 13 -3.13 -5.74 41.30
N VAL A 14 -2.67 -6.77 40.57
CA VAL A 14 -2.62 -8.17 41.05
C VAL A 14 -1.29 -8.53 41.71
N GLY A 15 -0.31 -7.59 41.69
CA GLY A 15 1.02 -7.82 42.25
C GLY A 15 1.93 -8.68 41.36
N ASN A 16 1.67 -8.72 40.08
CA ASN A 16 2.52 -9.39 39.09
C ASN A 16 3.56 -8.42 38.54
N ASP A 17 4.82 -8.85 38.52
CA ASP A 17 5.92 -8.09 37.94
C ASP A 17 5.91 -8.07 36.38
N SER A 18 4.99 -8.80 35.75
CA SER A 18 4.90 -8.90 34.30
C SER A 18 3.47 -9.14 33.81
N THR A 19 3.19 -8.72 32.58
CA THR A 19 1.91 -8.91 31.91
C THR A 19 1.71 -10.30 31.30
N LYS A 20 2.68 -11.23 31.45
CA LYS A 20 2.70 -12.55 30.78
C LYS A 20 1.47 -13.42 31.03
N SER A 21 0.82 -13.29 32.16
CA SER A 21 -0.34 -14.07 32.55
C SER A 21 -1.67 -13.34 32.30
N ILE A 22 -1.64 -12.21 31.58
CA ILE A 22 -2.82 -11.37 31.36
C ILE A 22 -3.26 -11.52 29.91
N THR A 23 -4.54 -11.80 29.72
CA THR A 23 -5.21 -11.77 28.43
C THR A 23 -6.42 -10.85 28.53
N ILE A 24 -6.54 -9.89 27.61
CA ILE A 24 -7.68 -8.98 27.52
C ILE A 24 -8.47 -9.33 26.27
N ILE A 25 -9.77 -9.55 26.44
CA ILE A 25 -10.68 -9.94 25.36
C ILE A 25 -11.83 -8.93 25.32
N ASP A 26 -12.29 -8.57 24.11
CA ASP A 26 -13.46 -7.72 23.95
C ASP A 26 -14.77 -8.49 24.16
N ASN A 27 -15.88 -7.77 24.14
CA ASN A 27 -17.23 -8.35 24.31
C ASN A 27 -17.68 -9.22 23.11
N LYS A 28 -16.88 -9.29 22.05
CA LYS A 28 -17.11 -10.11 20.85
C LYS A 28 -16.18 -11.34 20.81
N GLY A 29 -15.35 -11.53 21.85
CA GLY A 29 -14.39 -12.63 21.94
C GLY A 29 -13.07 -12.38 21.22
N ASN A 30 -12.79 -11.18 20.71
CA ASN A 30 -11.50 -10.88 20.10
C ASN A 30 -10.47 -10.59 21.18
N THR A 31 -9.30 -11.20 21.08
CA THR A 31 -8.19 -10.94 21.98
C THR A 31 -7.57 -9.57 21.65
N LEU A 32 -7.68 -8.63 22.59
CA LEU A 32 -7.09 -7.28 22.49
C LEU A 32 -5.64 -7.25 22.97
N PHE A 33 -5.31 -8.11 23.95
CA PHE A 33 -3.96 -8.26 24.48
C PHE A 33 -3.75 -9.71 24.96
N ASN A 34 -2.59 -10.28 24.69
CA ASN A 34 -2.20 -11.60 25.18
C ASN A 34 -0.76 -11.55 25.68
N GLY A 35 -0.59 -11.44 26.99
CA GLY A 35 0.70 -11.41 27.64
C GLY A 35 1.51 -12.70 27.52
N ALA A 36 0.83 -13.86 27.38
CA ALA A 36 1.50 -15.15 27.19
C ALA A 36 2.18 -15.26 25.81
N ALA A 37 1.70 -14.50 24.82
CA ALA A 37 2.35 -14.40 23.51
C ALA A 37 3.72 -13.68 23.57
N GLY A 38 4.13 -13.23 24.75
CA GLY A 38 5.40 -12.60 25.05
C GLY A 38 5.61 -11.35 24.19
N ASN A 39 6.05 -10.28 24.79
CA ASN A 39 6.68 -9.15 24.08
C ASN A 39 8.03 -9.64 23.50
N SER A 40 7.98 -10.72 22.72
CA SER A 40 9.09 -11.13 21.90
C SER A 40 8.99 -10.26 20.65
N SER A 41 9.71 -9.15 20.70
CA SER A 41 10.15 -8.35 19.55
C SER A 41 10.85 -9.22 18.46
N THR A 42 10.64 -10.53 18.48
CA THR A 42 11.20 -11.52 17.56
C THR A 42 10.13 -12.47 16.99
N SER A 43 8.85 -12.32 17.30
CA SER A 43 7.79 -13.13 16.70
C SER A 43 6.93 -12.26 15.84
N GLY A 44 7.00 -12.49 14.55
CA GLY A 44 6.40 -11.71 13.48
C GLY A 44 4.97 -11.25 13.79
N VAL A 45 4.66 -10.07 13.29
CA VAL A 45 3.33 -9.45 13.28
C VAL A 45 2.26 -10.53 13.11
N GLY A 46 1.29 -10.60 14.02
CA GLY A 46 0.25 -11.63 14.01
C GLY A 46 -0.51 -11.64 12.67
N MET A 47 -1.03 -12.79 12.27
CA MET A 47 -1.75 -12.91 10.98
C MET A 47 -2.89 -11.88 10.88
N ASN A 48 -3.63 -11.64 11.96
CA ASN A 48 -4.70 -10.65 12.00
C ASN A 48 -4.19 -9.21 11.82
N ASP A 49 -3.02 -8.89 12.36
CA ASP A 49 -2.44 -7.55 12.23
C ASP A 49 -1.90 -7.33 10.82
N LYS A 50 -1.30 -8.36 10.21
CA LYS A 50 -0.90 -8.36 8.81
C LYS A 50 -2.10 -8.10 7.89
N LEU A 51 -3.21 -8.79 8.15
CA LEU A 51 -4.43 -8.63 7.36
C LEU A 51 -5.07 -7.25 7.54
N LYS A 52 -5.11 -6.73 8.77
CA LYS A 52 -5.58 -5.38 9.07
C LYS A 52 -4.72 -4.31 8.38
N TYR A 53 -3.40 -4.43 8.49
CA TYR A 53 -2.48 -3.51 7.83
C TYR A 53 -2.69 -3.51 6.32
N LYS A 54 -2.75 -4.71 5.70
CA LYS A 54 -3.02 -4.86 4.27
C LYS A 54 -4.34 -4.18 3.88
N SER A 55 -5.44 -4.50 4.55
CA SER A 55 -6.75 -3.94 4.24
C SER A 55 -6.80 -2.41 4.43
N GLN A 56 -6.08 -1.88 5.40
CA GLN A 56 -6.02 -0.44 5.66
C GLN A 56 -5.29 0.32 4.53
N ILE A 57 -4.14 -0.17 4.08
CA ILE A 57 -3.42 0.49 2.99
C ILE A 57 -4.18 0.38 1.66
N GLU A 58 -4.80 -0.78 1.38
CA GLU A 58 -5.65 -0.98 0.21
C GLU A 58 -6.84 -0.03 0.22
N ALA A 59 -7.55 0.09 1.33
CA ALA A 59 -8.69 1.00 1.48
C ALA A 59 -8.28 2.47 1.32
N THR A 60 -7.16 2.86 1.92
CA THR A 60 -6.65 4.25 1.82
C THR A 60 -6.28 4.59 0.39
N THR A 61 -5.56 3.70 -0.29
CA THR A 61 -5.15 3.91 -1.69
C THR A 61 -6.35 3.91 -2.63
N SER A 62 -7.28 2.96 -2.46
CA SER A 62 -8.50 2.90 -3.27
C SER A 62 -9.36 4.15 -3.10
N SER A 63 -9.52 4.65 -1.86
CA SER A 63 -10.27 5.88 -1.59
C SER A 63 -9.63 7.13 -2.20
N SER A 64 -8.30 7.19 -2.21
CA SER A 64 -7.56 8.29 -2.83
C SER A 64 -7.68 8.25 -4.36
N LEU A 65 -7.58 7.05 -4.94
CA LEU A 65 -7.73 6.87 -6.37
C LEU A 65 -9.16 7.16 -6.83
N LEU A 66 -10.17 6.69 -6.08
CA LEU A 66 -11.58 7.00 -6.35
C LEU A 66 -11.82 8.51 -6.41
N ARG A 67 -11.31 9.26 -5.43
CA ARG A 67 -11.40 10.74 -5.44
C ARG A 67 -10.75 11.35 -6.67
N ASN A 68 -9.58 10.86 -7.06
CA ASN A 68 -8.88 11.35 -8.25
C ASN A 68 -9.72 11.12 -9.52
N ILE A 69 -10.31 9.92 -9.67
CA ILE A 69 -11.15 9.58 -10.81
C ILE A 69 -12.39 10.49 -10.86
N LEU A 70 -13.12 10.59 -9.75
CA LEU A 70 -14.35 11.39 -9.68
C LEU A 70 -14.09 12.88 -9.84
N SER A 71 -12.93 13.40 -9.40
CA SER A 71 -12.58 14.82 -9.54
C SER A 71 -12.44 15.28 -10.99
N THR A 72 -12.27 14.36 -11.94
CA THR A 72 -12.20 14.69 -13.36
C THR A 72 -13.57 15.02 -13.96
N GLY A 73 -14.66 14.59 -13.34
CA GLY A 73 -16.03 14.74 -13.85
C GLY A 73 -16.33 13.93 -15.12
N LEU A 74 -15.44 13.02 -15.52
CA LEU A 74 -15.64 12.15 -16.70
C LEU A 74 -16.46 10.90 -16.36
N TYR A 75 -16.42 10.48 -15.12
CA TYR A 75 -17.14 9.30 -14.60
C TYR A 75 -17.86 9.69 -13.31
N ASP A 76 -19.02 9.09 -13.11
CA ASP A 76 -19.89 9.38 -11.97
C ASP A 76 -19.58 8.50 -10.76
N ASP A 77 -19.05 7.28 -11.03
CA ASP A 77 -18.63 6.34 -9.99
C ASP A 77 -17.48 5.46 -10.50
N ALA A 78 -16.78 4.81 -9.58
CA ALA A 78 -15.77 3.81 -9.91
C ALA A 78 -15.66 2.75 -8.81
N VAL A 79 -15.53 1.49 -9.22
CA VAL A 79 -15.23 0.38 -8.33
C VAL A 79 -13.77 -0.01 -8.48
N ILE A 80 -13.04 0.05 -7.37
CA ILE A 80 -11.60 -0.21 -7.34
C ILE A 80 -11.34 -1.44 -6.48
N THR A 81 -10.74 -2.46 -7.09
CA THR A 81 -10.27 -3.66 -6.40
C THR A 81 -8.75 -3.66 -6.45
N LEU A 82 -8.14 -3.41 -5.32
CA LEU A 82 -6.69 -3.35 -5.14
C LEU A 82 -6.23 -4.55 -4.32
N ASN A 83 -5.18 -5.21 -4.75
CA ASN A 83 -4.56 -6.31 -4.04
C ASN A 83 -3.06 -6.09 -3.95
N TYR A 84 -2.60 -5.57 -2.81
CA TYR A 84 -1.18 -5.41 -2.54
C TYR A 84 -0.55 -6.74 -2.09
N SER A 85 0.58 -7.08 -2.68
CA SER A 85 1.49 -8.08 -2.15
C SER A 85 2.43 -7.43 -1.14
N LEU A 86 2.58 -8.02 0.03
CA LEU A 86 3.40 -7.48 1.12
C LEU A 86 4.50 -8.46 1.48
N ASP A 87 5.73 -7.98 1.55
CA ASP A 87 6.85 -8.76 2.07
C ASP A 87 6.90 -8.64 3.59
N TRP A 88 6.70 -9.75 4.26
CA TRP A 88 6.73 -9.86 5.73
C TRP A 88 8.06 -10.41 6.24
N ASN A 89 9.05 -10.60 5.38
CA ASN A 89 10.35 -11.07 5.80
C ASN A 89 11.13 -9.94 6.47
N THR A 90 11.70 -10.24 7.62
CA THR A 90 12.70 -9.37 8.26
C THR A 90 14.07 -9.82 7.78
N VAL A 91 14.74 -8.97 7.05
CA VAL A 91 16.09 -9.25 6.54
C VAL A 91 17.08 -8.38 7.30
N ASN A 92 18.02 -9.03 7.96
CA ASN A 92 19.19 -8.37 8.56
C ASN A 92 20.40 -8.73 7.69
N THR A 93 20.93 -7.73 7.00
CA THR A 93 22.12 -7.88 6.16
C THR A 93 23.28 -7.19 6.83
N ILE A 94 24.35 -7.94 7.09
CA ILE A 94 25.62 -7.41 7.58
C ILE A 94 26.62 -7.51 6.44
N ALA A 95 26.95 -6.38 5.85
CA ALA A 95 28.01 -6.29 4.84
C ALA A 95 29.30 -5.79 5.51
N LYS A 96 30.38 -6.52 5.31
CA LYS A 96 31.72 -6.10 5.74
C LYS A 96 32.55 -5.82 4.51
N GLU A 97 33.00 -4.60 4.40
CA GLU A 97 33.85 -4.15 3.31
C GLU A 97 35.23 -3.82 3.87
N TYR A 98 36.27 -4.36 3.28
CA TYR A 98 37.66 -4.12 3.67
C TYR A 98 38.30 -3.27 2.56
N THR A 99 38.73 -2.08 2.91
CA THR A 99 39.36 -1.13 1.99
C THR A 99 40.71 -0.69 2.48
N ALA A 100 41.61 -0.37 1.53
CA ALA A 100 42.82 0.36 1.86
C ALA A 100 42.48 1.82 2.21
N GLN A 101 43.33 2.48 2.99
CA GLN A 101 43.17 3.90 3.28
C GLN A 101 43.41 4.75 2.03
N ASP A 102 42.72 5.89 1.91
CA ASP A 102 42.85 6.79 0.77
C ASP A 102 44.29 7.14 0.45
N GLY A 103 44.70 6.92 -0.80
CA GLY A 103 46.05 7.18 -1.29
C GLY A 103 47.05 6.04 -1.03
N ARG A 104 46.59 4.87 -0.56
CA ARG A 104 47.42 3.65 -0.37
C ARG A 104 46.72 2.48 -1.09
N GLU A 105 47.54 1.56 -1.63
CA GLU A 105 47.06 0.29 -2.18
C GLU A 105 46.91 -0.77 -1.08
N GLU A 106 47.48 -0.54 0.10
CA GLU A 106 47.56 -1.51 1.20
C GLU A 106 47.05 -0.85 2.51
N GLY A 107 46.59 -1.69 3.47
CA GLY A 107 46.16 -1.23 4.79
C GLY A 107 47.30 -0.62 5.64
N LEU A 108 46.94 -0.13 6.81
CA LEU A 108 47.93 0.30 7.78
C LEU A 108 48.70 -0.91 8.32
N TYR A 109 50.01 -0.75 8.50
CA TYR A 109 50.82 -1.80 9.11
C TYR A 109 50.44 -2.00 10.59
N SER A 110 50.08 -3.21 10.96
CA SER A 110 49.98 -3.63 12.36
C SER A 110 51.35 -4.03 12.92
N HIS A 111 52.17 -4.64 12.07
CA HIS A 111 53.53 -5.03 12.33
C HIS A 111 54.36 -4.89 11.08
N SER A 112 55.59 -4.40 11.20
CA SER A 112 56.56 -4.41 10.11
C SER A 112 57.89 -4.89 10.64
N TYR A 113 58.43 -5.89 9.97
CA TYR A 113 59.79 -6.37 10.23
C TYR A 113 60.59 -6.16 8.97
N GLN A 114 61.67 -5.39 9.07
CA GLN A 114 62.58 -5.14 7.97
C GLN A 114 64.02 -5.49 8.44
N GLN A 115 64.61 -6.38 7.73
CA GLN A 115 66.02 -6.73 7.98
C GLN A 115 66.80 -6.55 6.67
N SER A 116 67.83 -5.76 6.71
CA SER A 116 68.80 -5.61 5.63
C SER A 116 70.21 -5.97 6.12
N SER A 117 70.83 -6.84 5.45
CA SER A 117 72.23 -7.23 5.70
C SER A 117 73.06 -7.06 4.45
N THR A 118 74.11 -6.26 4.49
CA THR A 118 75.05 -6.05 3.40
C THR A 118 76.41 -6.61 3.79
N GLY A 119 76.86 -7.63 3.10
CA GLY A 119 78.17 -8.19 3.33
C GLY A 119 79.13 -7.84 2.21
N THR A 120 80.27 -7.29 2.56
CA THR A 120 81.42 -7.11 1.67
C THR A 120 82.45 -8.15 2.06
N ASN A 121 82.83 -9.04 1.17
CA ASN A 121 83.75 -10.16 1.41
C ASN A 121 83.26 -11.18 2.46
N GLY A 122 82.16 -11.77 2.24
CA GLY A 122 81.72 -12.88 3.07
C GLY A 122 81.33 -14.08 2.19
N ALA A 123 81.73 -15.26 2.57
CA ALA A 123 81.32 -16.48 1.91
C ALA A 123 79.81 -16.50 1.73
N SER A 124 79.36 -16.60 0.49
CA SER A 124 77.95 -16.77 0.13
C SER A 124 77.44 -18.12 0.60
N GLY A 125 76.99 -18.18 1.84
CA GLY A 125 76.24 -19.31 2.35
C GLY A 125 74.85 -18.85 2.73
N THR A 126 73.84 -19.46 2.18
CA THR A 126 72.45 -19.27 2.64
C THR A 126 72.36 -19.61 4.10
N PRO A 127 71.95 -18.69 4.98
CA PRO A 127 71.82 -18.98 6.38
C PRO A 127 70.79 -20.10 6.58
N GLY A 128 71.26 -21.22 7.11
CA GLY A 128 70.39 -22.21 7.72
C GLY A 128 69.98 -23.43 6.91
N THR A 129 70.46 -23.64 5.66
CA THR A 129 70.21 -24.88 4.97
C THR A 129 71.46 -25.42 4.30
N ALA A 130 71.73 -26.69 4.60
CA ALA A 130 72.68 -27.57 3.92
C ALA A 130 74.20 -27.31 4.12
N SER A 131 74.61 -27.35 5.36
CA SER A 131 76.01 -27.59 5.69
C SER A 131 76.47 -29.04 5.44
N ASN A 132 75.67 -29.88 4.74
CA ASN A 132 75.96 -31.32 4.65
C ASN A 132 76.09 -31.88 3.22
N SER A 133 76.23 -31.06 2.22
CA SER A 133 76.63 -31.55 0.89
C SER A 133 77.99 -30.94 0.55
N GLY A 134 79.02 -31.80 0.54
CA GLY A 134 80.40 -31.44 0.24
C GLY A 134 80.59 -30.92 -1.16
N THR A 135 80.32 -29.64 -1.37
CA THR A 135 80.77 -28.91 -2.54
C THR A 135 81.81 -27.91 -2.12
N THR A 136 83.02 -28.18 -2.46
CA THR A 136 84.17 -27.27 -2.38
C THR A 136 83.86 -26.04 -3.25
N TYR A 137 83.64 -24.84 -2.61
CA TYR A 137 83.60 -23.58 -3.35
C TYR A 137 85.03 -23.10 -3.59
N ASP A 138 85.39 -23.09 -4.86
CA ASP A 138 86.63 -22.46 -5.31
C ASP A 138 86.49 -20.95 -5.17
N VAL A 139 87.23 -20.34 -4.24
CA VAL A 139 87.27 -18.90 -4.05
C VAL A 139 88.25 -18.33 -5.06
N SER A 140 87.78 -17.94 -6.23
CA SER A 140 88.53 -17.20 -7.22
C SER A 140 88.80 -15.78 -6.79
N ASP A 141 90.05 -15.44 -6.78
CA ASP A 141 90.74 -14.20 -6.56
C ASP A 141 90.01 -12.92 -7.03
N GLY A 142 89.87 -11.96 -6.10
CA GLY A 142 90.01 -10.54 -6.41
C GLY A 142 88.80 -9.73 -6.82
N THR A 143 87.59 -10.22 -6.78
CA THR A 143 86.39 -9.40 -7.00
C THR A 143 85.61 -9.26 -5.68
N THR A 144 85.55 -8.03 -5.20
CA THR A 144 84.66 -7.64 -4.07
C THR A 144 83.22 -7.82 -4.48
N SER A 145 82.59 -8.96 -4.07
CA SER A 145 81.16 -9.11 -4.30
C SER A 145 80.40 -8.56 -3.07
N THR A 146 79.54 -7.62 -3.29
CA THR A 146 78.60 -7.13 -2.27
C THR A 146 77.31 -7.90 -2.41
N SER A 147 76.93 -8.67 -1.41
CA SER A 147 75.62 -9.32 -1.35
C SER A 147 74.74 -8.54 -0.38
N THR A 148 73.57 -8.15 -0.82
CA THR A 148 72.51 -7.53 0.01
C THR A 148 71.40 -8.54 0.18
N TYR A 149 71.05 -8.83 1.39
CA TYR A 149 69.92 -9.64 1.78
C TYR A 149 68.90 -8.73 2.48
N THR A 150 67.67 -8.65 1.95
CA THR A 150 66.62 -7.85 2.53
C THR A 150 65.41 -8.74 2.77
N VAL A 151 64.89 -8.75 3.99
CA VAL A 151 63.63 -9.38 4.35
C VAL A 151 62.69 -8.26 4.77
N ASN A 152 61.53 -8.23 4.16
CA ASN A 152 60.43 -7.34 4.54
C ASN A 152 59.24 -8.23 4.85
N GLU A 153 58.74 -8.11 6.06
CA GLU A 153 57.50 -8.77 6.51
C GLU A 153 56.56 -7.70 7.03
N TYR A 154 55.33 -7.70 6.52
CA TYR A 154 54.35 -6.71 6.87
C TYR A 154 53.02 -7.40 7.20
N ASP A 155 52.45 -7.09 8.38
CA ASP A 155 51.09 -7.41 8.74
C ASP A 155 50.26 -6.15 8.59
N TYR A 156 49.08 -6.27 7.96
CA TYR A 156 48.22 -5.13 7.67
C TYR A 156 46.98 -5.16 8.56
N LEU A 157 46.54 -3.99 9.02
CA LEU A 157 45.21 -3.76 9.62
C LEU A 157 44.26 -3.36 8.48
N PRO A 158 43.26 -4.16 8.17
CA PRO A 158 42.27 -3.73 7.20
C PRO A 158 41.39 -2.62 7.79
N ASN A 159 41.02 -1.64 6.99
CA ASN A 159 39.88 -0.77 7.31
C ASN A 159 38.63 -1.61 7.09
N GLU A 160 37.84 -1.81 8.14
CA GLU A 160 36.57 -2.54 8.10
C GLU A 160 35.41 -1.55 8.17
N LEU A 161 34.60 -1.52 7.11
CA LEU A 161 33.30 -0.84 7.13
C LEU A 161 32.22 -1.91 7.34
N VAL A 162 31.54 -1.85 8.47
CA VAL A 162 30.42 -2.73 8.78
C VAL A 162 29.13 -1.96 8.54
N THR A 163 28.40 -2.35 7.51
CA THR A 163 27.07 -1.81 7.23
C THR A 163 26.02 -2.83 7.64
N THR A 164 25.19 -2.47 8.60
CA THR A 164 24.05 -3.29 9.01
C THR A 164 22.77 -2.66 8.46
N THR A 165 22.08 -3.39 7.57
CA THR A 165 20.80 -2.99 7.00
C THR A 165 19.71 -3.89 7.57
N ASN A 166 18.74 -3.29 8.23
CA ASN A 166 17.52 -3.97 8.68
C ASN A 166 16.37 -3.56 7.76
N THR A 167 15.68 -4.53 7.18
CA THR A 167 14.47 -4.29 6.40
C THR A 167 13.26 -4.57 7.29
N ASP A 168 12.40 -3.57 7.48
CA ASP A 168 11.17 -3.72 8.24
C ASP A 168 10.15 -4.57 7.46
N PRO A 169 9.41 -5.46 8.14
CA PRO A 169 8.38 -6.28 7.52
C PRO A 169 7.17 -5.41 7.09
N GLY A 170 6.51 -5.80 6.01
CA GLY A 170 5.32 -5.13 5.50
C GLY A 170 5.58 -4.18 4.33
N ALA A 171 6.75 -4.24 3.72
CA ALA A 171 7.04 -3.53 2.48
C ALA A 171 6.13 -4.01 1.34
N ILE A 172 5.61 -3.07 0.53
CA ILE A 172 4.75 -3.40 -0.61
C ILE A 172 5.62 -3.89 -1.77
N VAL A 173 5.32 -5.09 -2.27
CA VAL A 173 5.96 -5.67 -3.47
C VAL A 173 5.13 -5.25 -4.68
N MET A 174 5.50 -4.14 -5.30
CA MET A 174 4.75 -3.54 -6.42
C MET A 174 4.67 -4.46 -7.64
N ALA A 175 5.69 -5.29 -7.87
CA ALA A 175 5.74 -6.23 -8.99
C ALA A 175 4.64 -7.31 -8.92
N ASP A 176 4.25 -7.72 -7.71
CA ASP A 176 3.26 -8.77 -7.47
C ASP A 176 1.88 -8.20 -7.08
N SER A 177 1.79 -6.87 -7.02
CA SER A 177 0.55 -6.17 -6.69
C SER A 177 -0.31 -5.97 -7.93
N THR A 178 -1.61 -6.08 -7.79
CA THR A 178 -2.58 -5.94 -8.91
C THR A 178 -3.71 -4.99 -8.57
N ILE A 179 -4.25 -4.35 -9.61
CA ILE A 179 -5.40 -3.47 -9.46
C ILE A 179 -6.37 -3.62 -10.64
N ALA A 180 -7.65 -3.70 -10.32
CA ALA A 180 -8.73 -3.64 -11.29
C ALA A 180 -9.61 -2.43 -10.98
N VAL A 181 -9.89 -1.63 -12.00
CA VAL A 181 -10.72 -0.43 -11.91
C VAL A 181 -11.86 -0.55 -12.91
N THR A 182 -13.09 -0.46 -12.41
CA THR A 182 -14.29 -0.35 -13.23
C THR A 182 -14.81 1.07 -13.11
N LEU A 183 -14.77 1.81 -14.20
CA LEU A 183 -15.26 3.18 -14.30
C LEU A 183 -16.73 3.14 -14.72
N ILE A 184 -17.56 3.97 -14.12
CA ILE A 184 -19.01 4.00 -14.38
C ILE A 184 -19.41 5.41 -14.79
N GLN A 185 -20.09 5.50 -15.93
CA GLN A 185 -20.72 6.70 -16.41
C GLN A 185 -22.23 6.51 -16.35
N ASP A 186 -22.93 7.31 -15.57
CA ASP A 186 -24.37 7.26 -15.45
C ASP A 186 -25.04 8.15 -16.50
N VAL A 187 -25.90 7.55 -17.31
CA VAL A 187 -26.72 8.29 -18.28
C VAL A 187 -28.19 8.17 -17.89
N THR A 188 -28.81 9.29 -17.59
CA THR A 188 -30.23 9.32 -17.23
C THR A 188 -31.07 9.69 -18.43
N TYR A 189 -32.00 8.83 -18.78
CA TYR A 189 -33.02 9.06 -19.80
C TYR A 189 -34.33 9.44 -19.14
N GLU A 190 -34.82 10.63 -19.42
CA GLU A 190 -36.18 11.07 -19.02
C GLU A 190 -37.16 10.81 -20.15
N GLU A 191 -38.30 10.20 -19.87
CA GLU A 191 -39.32 9.85 -20.87
C GLU A 191 -39.73 11.04 -21.75
N GLU A 192 -39.94 12.23 -21.13
CA GLU A 192 -40.31 13.44 -21.86
C GLU A 192 -39.20 13.93 -22.81
N GLN A 193 -37.95 13.83 -22.39
CA GLN A 193 -36.80 14.20 -23.20
C GLN A 193 -36.57 13.17 -24.32
N ALA A 194 -36.70 11.88 -24.02
CA ALA A 194 -36.58 10.80 -24.99
C ALA A 194 -37.61 10.95 -26.12
N GLN A 195 -38.82 11.37 -25.75
CA GLN A 195 -39.88 11.66 -26.73
C GLN A 195 -39.55 12.89 -27.61
N LYS A 196 -39.07 13.99 -27.00
CA LYS A 196 -38.66 15.22 -27.71
C LYS A 196 -37.48 14.98 -28.65
N LEU A 197 -36.51 14.16 -28.24
CA LEU A 197 -35.32 13.82 -29.02
C LEU A 197 -35.58 12.75 -30.09
N GLY A 198 -36.79 12.19 -30.12
CA GLY A 198 -37.18 11.20 -31.12
C GLY A 198 -36.70 9.77 -30.84
N TYR A 199 -36.18 9.48 -29.66
CA TYR A 199 -35.77 8.12 -29.29
C TYR A 199 -36.94 7.15 -29.21
N LEU A 200 -38.19 7.65 -29.06
CA LEU A 200 -39.42 6.86 -29.01
C LEU A 200 -40.17 6.81 -30.33
N ASN A 201 -39.52 7.20 -31.44
CA ASN A 201 -40.15 7.10 -32.78
C ASN A 201 -40.28 5.63 -33.20
N GLY A 202 -41.50 5.09 -33.10
CA GLY A 202 -41.77 3.69 -33.42
C GLY A 202 -41.55 2.69 -32.29
N THR A 203 -41.23 3.17 -31.07
CA THR A 203 -41.01 2.35 -29.89
C THR A 203 -41.69 2.98 -28.68
N ASP A 204 -42.34 2.20 -27.84
CA ASP A 204 -42.84 2.70 -26.55
C ASP A 204 -41.75 2.79 -25.50
N TRP A 205 -42.01 3.53 -24.42
CA TRP A 205 -41.06 3.79 -23.36
C TRP A 205 -40.59 2.52 -22.63
N GLU A 206 -41.48 1.56 -22.41
CA GLU A 206 -41.14 0.30 -21.73
C GLU A 206 -40.21 -0.56 -22.59
N THR A 207 -40.47 -0.62 -23.88
CA THR A 207 -39.60 -1.31 -24.83
C THR A 207 -38.24 -0.62 -24.94
N PHE A 208 -38.20 0.73 -24.96
CA PHE A 208 -36.97 1.49 -24.95
C PHE A 208 -36.13 1.20 -23.69
N LYS A 209 -36.74 1.19 -22.49
CA LYS A 209 -36.10 0.82 -21.24
C LYS A 209 -35.51 -0.59 -21.31
N SER A 210 -36.31 -1.54 -21.77
CA SER A 210 -35.89 -2.94 -21.89
C SER A 210 -34.69 -3.12 -22.81
N GLN A 211 -34.66 -2.45 -23.95
CA GLN A 211 -33.57 -2.51 -24.92
C GLN A 211 -32.30 -1.84 -24.45
N ASN A 212 -32.40 -0.80 -23.62
CA ASN A 212 -31.25 -0.01 -23.14
C ASN A 212 -30.91 -0.27 -21.67
N SER A 213 -31.50 -1.29 -21.04
CA SER A 213 -31.25 -1.60 -19.62
C SER A 213 -29.89 -2.22 -19.35
N GLN A 214 -29.25 -2.79 -20.34
CA GLN A 214 -27.94 -3.43 -20.19
C GLN A 214 -26.84 -2.38 -20.20
N PRO A 215 -25.85 -2.49 -19.30
CA PRO A 215 -24.67 -1.62 -19.33
C PRO A 215 -23.92 -1.77 -20.65
N VAL A 216 -23.47 -0.66 -21.20
CA VAL A 216 -22.69 -0.63 -22.45
C VAL A 216 -21.23 -0.44 -22.11
N MET A 217 -20.36 -1.31 -22.61
CA MET A 217 -18.91 -1.18 -22.43
C MET A 217 -18.39 0.00 -23.25
N LEU A 218 -17.66 0.90 -22.58
CA LEU A 218 -17.04 2.07 -23.19
C LEU A 218 -15.55 1.80 -23.47
N THR A 219 -15.02 2.48 -24.50
CA THR A 219 -13.59 2.49 -24.75
C THR A 219 -12.89 3.37 -23.72
N VAL A 220 -11.93 2.80 -23.00
CA VAL A 220 -11.12 3.52 -22.00
C VAL A 220 -9.92 4.15 -22.68
N ASP A 221 -9.62 5.41 -22.34
CA ASP A 221 -8.37 6.05 -22.76
C ASP A 221 -7.18 5.37 -22.06
N PRO A 222 -6.15 4.92 -22.79
CA PRO A 222 -4.96 4.28 -22.22
C PRO A 222 -4.24 5.12 -21.16
N THR A 223 -4.38 6.44 -21.18
CA THR A 223 -3.83 7.35 -20.17
C THR A 223 -4.29 7.03 -18.75
N TRP A 224 -5.46 6.42 -18.58
CA TRP A 224 -5.94 6.00 -17.26
C TRP A 224 -5.04 4.94 -16.62
N THR A 225 -4.56 3.98 -17.42
CA THR A 225 -3.60 2.98 -16.93
C THR A 225 -2.31 3.65 -16.45
N ASP A 226 -1.83 4.66 -17.16
CA ASP A 226 -0.64 5.43 -16.79
C ASP A 226 -0.83 6.25 -15.51
N ILE A 227 -1.99 6.91 -15.37
CA ILE A 227 -2.33 7.69 -14.17
C ILE A 227 -2.38 6.78 -12.94
N ILE A 228 -3.06 5.63 -13.06
CA ILE A 228 -3.18 4.64 -11.99
C ILE A 228 -1.81 4.07 -11.63
N SER A 229 -1.01 3.71 -12.63
CA SER A 229 0.35 3.20 -12.43
C SER A 229 1.23 4.18 -11.67
N LYS A 230 1.25 5.43 -12.09
CA LYS A 230 2.04 6.49 -11.42
C LYS A 230 1.50 6.84 -10.04
N GLY A 231 0.19 6.73 -9.83
CA GLY A 231 -0.45 7.00 -8.54
C GLY A 231 -0.28 5.89 -7.51
N THR A 232 -0.16 4.64 -7.95
CA THR A 232 -0.08 3.46 -7.07
C THR A 232 1.31 2.82 -7.02
N GLY A 233 2.16 3.08 -8.02
CA GLY A 233 3.45 2.39 -8.20
C GLY A 233 3.34 1.00 -8.84
N ILE A 234 2.12 0.53 -9.15
CA ILE A 234 1.89 -0.79 -9.76
C ILE A 234 2.24 -0.72 -11.25
N ALA A 235 2.92 -1.74 -11.76
CA ALA A 235 3.28 -1.82 -13.18
C ALA A 235 2.04 -1.86 -14.08
N PRO A 236 2.04 -1.19 -15.24
CA PRO A 236 0.89 -1.15 -16.16
C PRO A 236 0.35 -2.54 -16.56
N ALA A 237 1.22 -3.54 -16.64
CA ALA A 237 0.83 -4.92 -16.93
C ALA A 237 -0.08 -5.57 -15.87
N ASN A 238 -0.04 -5.06 -14.64
CA ASN A 238 -0.82 -5.54 -13.50
C ASN A 238 -2.06 -4.66 -13.25
N ILE A 239 -2.40 -3.77 -14.19
CA ILE A 239 -3.53 -2.86 -14.09
C ILE A 239 -4.56 -3.23 -15.15
N SER A 240 -5.80 -3.44 -14.72
CA SER A 240 -6.94 -3.62 -15.61
C SER A 240 -7.93 -2.47 -15.42
N VAL A 241 -8.25 -1.76 -16.50
CA VAL A 241 -9.26 -0.67 -16.48
C VAL A 241 -10.34 -0.98 -17.49
N VAL A 242 -11.57 -0.97 -17.04
CA VAL A 242 -12.76 -1.11 -17.89
C VAL A 242 -13.74 0.02 -17.58
N ALA A 243 -14.53 0.43 -18.54
CA ALA A 243 -15.56 1.44 -18.34
C ALA A 243 -16.91 0.96 -18.85
N TYR A 244 -17.96 1.28 -18.13
CA TYR A 244 -19.33 0.99 -18.50
C TYR A 244 -20.21 2.23 -18.40
N GLN A 245 -21.07 2.40 -19.40
CA GLN A 245 -22.19 3.30 -19.29
C GLN A 245 -23.35 2.54 -18.65
N LYS A 246 -23.87 3.09 -17.55
CA LYS A 246 -25.05 2.58 -16.86
C LYS A 246 -26.21 3.52 -17.14
N ASN A 247 -27.28 2.97 -17.69
CA ASN A 247 -28.47 3.73 -18.05
C ASN A 247 -29.47 3.70 -16.91
N SER A 248 -30.00 4.85 -16.55
CA SER A 248 -31.11 5.03 -15.61
C SER A 248 -32.27 5.68 -16.33
N PHE A 249 -33.51 5.37 -15.91
CA PHE A 249 -34.73 5.79 -16.60
C PHE A 249 -35.66 6.49 -15.60
N VAL A 250 -36.14 7.67 -15.98
CA VAL A 250 -37.08 8.44 -15.20
C VAL A 250 -38.38 8.55 -15.97
N ASP A 251 -39.43 7.89 -15.46
CA ASP A 251 -40.75 7.90 -16.06
C ASP A 251 -41.36 9.32 -15.98
N LYS A 252 -42.14 9.67 -16.97
CA LYS A 252 -42.93 10.89 -16.95
C LYS A 252 -43.81 10.90 -15.71
N ALA A 253 -43.81 12.01 -15.00
CA ALA A 253 -44.66 12.18 -13.83
C ALA A 253 -46.13 11.97 -14.25
N SER A 254 -46.75 10.86 -13.80
CA SER A 254 -48.16 10.65 -14.01
C SER A 254 -48.86 11.81 -13.30
N THR A 255 -49.52 12.67 -14.08
CA THR A 255 -50.49 13.62 -13.54
C THR A 255 -51.53 12.79 -12.83
N ASN A 256 -51.46 12.72 -11.53
CA ASN A 256 -52.34 11.90 -10.71
C ASN A 256 -53.75 12.52 -10.83
N ILE A 257 -54.48 12.09 -11.86
CA ILE A 257 -55.86 12.53 -12.15
C ILE A 257 -56.72 12.40 -10.88
N LEU A 258 -56.40 11.38 -10.05
CA LEU A 258 -57.04 11.18 -8.74
C LEU A 258 -56.75 12.32 -7.73
N LYS A 259 -55.52 12.87 -7.70
CA LYS A 259 -55.23 14.03 -6.84
C LYS A 259 -55.89 15.31 -7.34
N GLN A 260 -55.97 15.48 -8.67
CA GLN A 260 -56.66 16.60 -9.29
C GLN A 260 -58.17 16.46 -9.14
N ALA A 261 -58.72 15.28 -9.30
CA ALA A 261 -60.12 14.98 -9.05
C ALA A 261 -60.49 15.17 -7.57
N SER A 262 -59.65 14.74 -6.63
CA SER A 262 -59.90 14.93 -5.20
C SER A 262 -59.93 16.42 -4.80
N PHE A 263 -59.10 17.26 -5.42
CA PHE A 263 -59.12 18.72 -5.19
C PHE A 263 -60.45 19.33 -5.65
N TRP A 264 -60.95 18.98 -6.85
CA TRP A 264 -62.26 19.46 -7.34
C TRP A 264 -63.43 18.93 -6.50
N ILE A 265 -63.36 17.67 -6.05
CA ILE A 265 -64.37 17.10 -5.15
C ILE A 265 -64.38 17.83 -3.81
N GLN A 266 -63.23 18.15 -3.24
CA GLN A 266 -63.13 18.94 -2.00
C GLN A 266 -63.69 20.34 -2.16
N LEU A 267 -63.44 21.01 -3.28
CA LEU A 267 -63.93 22.34 -3.60
C LEU A 267 -65.47 22.36 -3.75
N VAL A 268 -66.04 21.38 -4.43
CA VAL A 268 -67.50 21.21 -4.58
C VAL A 268 -68.14 20.95 -3.22
N LEU A 269 -67.54 20.08 -2.42
CA LEU A 269 -68.04 19.78 -1.06
C LEU A 269 -68.00 21.01 -0.16
N ALA A 270 -66.92 21.80 -0.18
CA ALA A 270 -66.83 23.02 0.56
C ALA A 270 -67.88 24.05 0.16
N ALA A 271 -68.13 24.19 -1.16
CA ALA A 271 -69.19 25.07 -1.68
C ALA A 271 -70.59 24.61 -1.27
N ALA A 272 -70.84 23.30 -1.26
CA ALA A 272 -72.10 22.75 -0.80
C ALA A 272 -72.34 22.98 0.69
N ILE A 273 -71.32 22.83 1.53
CA ILE A 273 -71.39 23.11 2.97
C ILE A 273 -71.68 24.60 3.21
N LEU A 274 -70.99 25.48 2.49
CA LEU A 274 -71.19 26.92 2.58
C LEU A 274 -72.59 27.31 2.17
N GLY A 275 -73.12 26.73 1.08
CA GLY A 275 -74.50 26.94 0.59
C GLY A 275 -75.53 26.49 1.63
N LEU A 276 -75.31 25.32 2.24
CA LEU A 276 -76.21 24.80 3.28
C LEU A 276 -76.19 25.70 4.53
N LEU A 277 -75.05 26.23 4.91
CA LEU A 277 -74.89 27.14 6.05
C LEU A 277 -75.61 28.46 5.81
N ILE A 278 -75.47 29.03 4.60
CA ILE A 278 -76.23 30.25 4.18
C ILE A 278 -77.73 29.96 4.17
N PHE A 279 -78.17 28.81 3.67
CA PHE A 279 -79.56 28.42 3.66
C PHE A 279 -80.16 28.32 5.07
N VAL A 280 -79.41 27.72 6.02
CA VAL A 280 -79.84 27.62 7.44
C VAL A 280 -79.94 28.98 8.06
N ILE A 281 -78.97 29.88 7.81
CA ILE A 281 -78.99 31.24 8.34
C ILE A 281 -80.21 31.99 7.82
N ILE A 282 -80.52 31.93 6.52
CA ILE A 282 -81.69 32.57 5.92
C ILE A 282 -82.98 31.98 6.51
N ARG A 283 -83.05 30.66 6.71
CA ARG A 283 -84.25 30.04 7.32
C ARG A 283 -84.47 30.42 8.74
N LEU A 284 -83.41 30.55 9.57
CA LEU A 284 -83.47 30.99 10.94
C LEU A 284 -83.84 32.46 11.02
N SER A 285 -83.36 33.32 10.13
CA SER A 285 -83.70 34.72 10.05
C SER A 285 -85.21 34.97 9.71
N LEU A 286 -85.77 34.08 8.84
CA LEU A 286 -87.15 34.11 8.46
C LEU A 286 -88.13 33.56 9.54
N ILE A 287 -87.66 32.84 10.53
CA ILE A 287 -88.49 32.36 11.67
C ILE A 287 -88.56 33.35 12.82
N HIS A 288 -87.63 34.33 12.84
CA HIS A 288 -87.57 35.37 13.89
C HIS A 288 -88.21 36.75 13.49
N ILE A 289 -88.92 36.83 12.36
CA ILE A 289 -89.76 37.90 11.98
C ILE A 289 -91.23 37.43 12.06
#